data_d103ccd54ea2f08ec26bab1f0f19da73
#
_entry.id   d103ccd54ea2f08ec26bab1f0f19da73
#
_cell.length_a   1.000
_cell.length_b   1.000
_cell.length_c   1.000
_cell.angle_alpha   90.00
_cell.angle_beta   90.00
_cell.angle_gamma   90.00
#
_symmetry.space_group_name_H-M   'P 1'
#
loop_
_entity.id
_entity.type
_entity.pdbx_description
1 polymer ?
#
loop_
_entity_poly.entity_id
_entity_poly.type
_entity_poly.pdbx_seq_one_letter_code
_entity_poly.pdbx_strand_id
1 'polypeptide(L)'
;MSIQLFYHPALQLDSTNCFFDKEESQHIVKVLRKKVGDVLHITNGKGQLFEAQLGFASPKQCEVSILKCQEQIHRPYHLHLVVAPTKMNERYEWFLEKATEIGIDEITPIICQHSERTSLKLERFEKIILSAMKQSLQCYLPMLNPPITSAAFFKQMMTDTSDKYIAHCQENEKILLSHALTPLSERITILIGPEGDFSDEEINTAIAQGFHPISLGETRLRTETAAIVACHTVLTVNELRNKL
;
A
#
# COMPACT_ATOMS: atom_id res chain seq x y z
N MET A 1 -12.27 -24.67 -0.03
CA MET A 1 -10.81 -24.48 -0.15
C MET A 1 -10.53 -22.98 -0.18
N SER A 2 -9.56 -22.49 0.56
CA SER A 2 -9.17 -21.07 0.47
C SER A 2 -8.53 -20.81 -0.88
N ILE A 3 -8.92 -19.73 -1.55
CA ILE A 3 -8.27 -19.26 -2.78
C ILE A 3 -6.83 -18.89 -2.43
N GLN A 4 -5.87 -19.32 -3.25
CA GLN A 4 -4.47 -18.94 -3.16
C GLN A 4 -4.16 -18.05 -4.37
N LEU A 5 -3.70 -16.83 -4.12
CA LEU A 5 -3.33 -15.90 -5.18
C LEU A 5 -1.83 -15.94 -5.43
N PHE A 6 -1.44 -16.06 -6.70
CA PHE A 6 -0.07 -15.97 -7.19
C PHE A 6 0.18 -14.61 -7.85
N TYR A 7 1.43 -14.23 -7.99
CA TYR A 7 1.81 -12.98 -8.63
C TYR A 7 2.73 -13.23 -9.82
N HIS A 8 2.39 -12.62 -10.95
CA HIS A 8 3.21 -12.67 -12.16
C HIS A 8 3.13 -11.34 -12.93
N PRO A 9 4.10 -10.42 -12.74
CA PRO A 9 4.01 -9.03 -13.21
C PRO A 9 4.00 -8.86 -14.74
N ALA A 10 4.48 -9.86 -15.48
CA ALA A 10 4.56 -9.81 -16.93
C ALA A 10 3.26 -10.26 -17.64
N LEU A 11 2.26 -10.79 -16.92
CA LEU A 11 0.98 -11.16 -17.53
C LEU A 11 0.23 -9.94 -18.06
N GLN A 12 -0.33 -10.08 -19.26
CA GLN A 12 -1.16 -9.09 -19.95
C GLN A 12 -2.51 -9.71 -20.32
N LEU A 13 -3.48 -8.89 -20.72
CA LEU A 13 -4.84 -9.32 -21.04
C LEU A 13 -4.90 -10.40 -22.14
N ASP A 14 -3.98 -10.37 -23.07
CA ASP A 14 -3.87 -11.27 -24.22
C ASP A 14 -2.93 -12.46 -23.96
N SER A 15 -2.38 -12.59 -22.76
CA SER A 15 -1.52 -13.71 -22.41
C SER A 15 -2.28 -15.04 -22.45
N THR A 16 -1.74 -16.04 -23.13
CA THR A 16 -2.31 -17.38 -23.25
C THR A 16 -1.68 -18.39 -22.30
N ASN A 17 -0.44 -18.15 -21.89
CA ASN A 17 0.34 -18.98 -20.98
C ASN A 17 1.33 -18.16 -20.18
N CYS A 18 1.84 -18.72 -19.09
CA CYS A 18 3.04 -18.19 -18.42
C CYS A 18 3.81 -19.29 -17.68
N PHE A 19 5.05 -18.95 -17.32
CA PHE A 19 5.96 -19.82 -16.60
C PHE A 19 6.30 -19.20 -15.24
N PHE A 20 6.16 -19.98 -14.17
CA PHE A 20 6.62 -19.56 -12.87
C PHE A 20 8.12 -19.79 -12.70
N ASP A 21 8.79 -18.94 -11.96
CA ASP A 21 10.17 -19.13 -11.54
C ASP A 21 10.31 -20.34 -10.59
N LYS A 22 11.55 -20.61 -10.19
CA LYS A 22 11.86 -21.73 -9.31
C LYS A 22 11.23 -21.62 -7.93
N GLU A 23 11.15 -20.40 -7.36
CA GLU A 23 10.64 -20.17 -6.02
C GLU A 23 9.13 -20.41 -5.96
N GLU A 24 8.36 -19.76 -6.85
CA GLU A 24 6.92 -19.98 -6.94
C GLU A 24 6.58 -21.42 -7.41
N SER A 25 7.37 -22.02 -8.30
CA SER A 25 7.17 -23.42 -8.71
C SER A 25 7.36 -24.39 -7.56
N GLN A 26 8.36 -24.16 -6.69
CA GLN A 26 8.51 -24.98 -5.48
C GLN A 26 7.34 -24.79 -4.51
N HIS A 27 6.84 -23.57 -4.37
CA HIS A 27 5.67 -23.29 -3.55
C HIS A 27 4.43 -24.04 -4.09
N ILE A 28 4.17 -23.94 -5.39
CA ILE A 28 3.05 -24.63 -6.07
C ILE A 28 3.11 -26.15 -5.83
N VAL A 29 4.26 -26.78 -6.12
CA VAL A 29 4.38 -28.24 -6.16
C VAL A 29 4.65 -28.84 -4.79
N LYS A 30 5.55 -28.27 -3.97
CA LYS A 30 5.97 -28.87 -2.71
C LYS A 30 5.14 -28.43 -1.52
N VAL A 31 4.76 -27.16 -1.46
CA VAL A 31 4.00 -26.60 -0.32
C VAL A 31 2.51 -26.83 -0.53
N LEU A 32 1.98 -26.36 -1.66
CA LEU A 32 0.55 -26.47 -1.98
C LEU A 32 0.15 -27.80 -2.60
N ARG A 33 1.14 -28.60 -3.03
CA ARG A 33 0.96 -29.95 -3.63
C ARG A 33 -0.01 -29.98 -4.80
N LYS A 34 0.01 -28.90 -5.59
CA LYS A 34 -0.79 -28.78 -6.80
C LYS A 34 -0.31 -29.74 -7.87
N LYS A 35 -1.24 -30.21 -8.70
CA LYS A 35 -1.01 -31.20 -9.78
C LYS A 35 -1.42 -30.62 -11.11
N VAL A 36 -0.92 -31.22 -12.19
CA VAL A 36 -1.39 -30.92 -13.55
C VAL A 36 -2.91 -31.06 -13.61
N GLY A 37 -3.56 -30.04 -14.19
CA GLY A 37 -5.01 -29.90 -14.24
C GLY A 37 -5.62 -29.01 -13.15
N ASP A 38 -4.90 -28.74 -12.06
CA ASP A 38 -5.37 -27.82 -11.01
C ASP A 38 -5.46 -26.39 -11.54
N VAL A 39 -6.45 -25.64 -11.04
CA VAL A 39 -6.63 -24.22 -11.35
C VAL A 39 -5.87 -23.38 -10.33
N LEU A 40 -5.13 -22.39 -10.82
CA LEU A 40 -4.43 -21.37 -10.07
C LEU A 40 -5.06 -19.99 -10.34
N HIS A 41 -5.05 -19.13 -9.33
CA HIS A 41 -5.45 -17.73 -9.48
C HIS A 41 -4.19 -16.86 -9.45
N ILE A 42 -4.02 -16.02 -10.46
CA ILE A 42 -2.79 -15.26 -10.67
C ILE A 42 -3.18 -13.78 -10.86
N THR A 43 -2.47 -12.86 -10.23
CA THR A 43 -2.59 -11.43 -10.53
C THR A 43 -1.29 -10.90 -11.12
N ASN A 44 -1.40 -9.87 -11.95
CA ASN A 44 -0.24 -9.11 -12.41
C ASN A 44 0.07 -7.87 -11.54
N GLY A 45 -0.74 -7.64 -10.47
CA GLY A 45 -0.60 -6.47 -9.62
C GLY A 45 -1.10 -5.15 -10.23
N LYS A 46 -1.78 -5.21 -11.39
CA LYS A 46 -2.30 -4.06 -12.14
C LYS A 46 -3.82 -4.12 -12.31
N GLY A 47 -4.49 -4.86 -11.41
CA GLY A 47 -5.95 -5.01 -11.40
C GLY A 47 -6.47 -6.22 -12.18
N GLN A 48 -5.63 -7.06 -12.76
CA GLN A 48 -6.06 -8.23 -13.50
C GLN A 48 -5.95 -9.50 -12.66
N LEU A 49 -7.01 -10.31 -12.67
CA LEU A 49 -7.09 -11.62 -12.06
C LEU A 49 -7.24 -12.66 -13.15
N PHE A 50 -6.29 -13.58 -13.24
CA PHE A 50 -6.26 -14.67 -14.19
C PHE A 50 -6.62 -15.99 -13.49
N GLU A 51 -7.52 -16.76 -14.09
CA GLU A 51 -7.68 -18.18 -13.81
C GLU A 51 -6.84 -18.96 -14.81
N ALA A 52 -5.95 -19.82 -14.32
CA ALA A 52 -5.02 -20.53 -15.17
C ALA A 52 -4.94 -22.01 -14.77
N GLN A 53 -4.85 -22.91 -15.73
CA GLN A 53 -4.71 -24.35 -15.51
C GLN A 53 -3.25 -24.76 -15.53
N LEU A 54 -2.82 -25.50 -14.52
CA LEU A 54 -1.46 -26.03 -14.43
C LEU A 54 -1.28 -27.14 -15.48
N GLY A 55 -0.51 -26.86 -16.52
CA GLY A 55 -0.22 -27.78 -17.63
C GLY A 55 1.04 -28.60 -17.39
N PHE A 56 2.05 -28.03 -16.74
CA PHE A 56 3.28 -28.71 -16.35
C PHE A 56 3.67 -28.36 -14.92
N ALA A 57 3.92 -29.38 -14.09
CA ALA A 57 4.20 -29.26 -12.68
C ALA A 57 5.57 -29.82 -12.33
N SER A 58 6.56 -28.96 -12.15
CA SER A 58 7.91 -29.31 -11.71
C SER A 58 8.40 -28.32 -10.66
N PRO A 59 9.16 -28.77 -9.63
CA PRO A 59 9.75 -27.84 -8.66
C PRO A 59 10.78 -26.87 -9.25
N LYS A 60 11.21 -27.09 -10.50
CA LYS A 60 12.13 -26.21 -11.21
C LYS A 60 11.41 -25.14 -12.00
N GLN A 61 10.26 -25.50 -12.59
CA GLN A 61 9.45 -24.63 -13.42
C GLN A 61 8.04 -25.21 -13.55
N CYS A 62 7.03 -24.40 -13.29
CA CYS A 62 5.64 -24.71 -13.58
C CYS A 62 5.20 -23.89 -14.79
N GLU A 63 4.35 -24.52 -15.64
CA GLU A 63 3.71 -23.87 -16.78
C GLU A 63 2.19 -23.90 -16.59
N VAL A 64 1.54 -22.78 -16.88
CA VAL A 64 0.07 -22.67 -16.84
C VAL A 64 -0.46 -22.11 -18.15
N SER A 65 -1.64 -22.59 -18.54
CA SER A 65 -2.44 -22.03 -19.63
C SER A 65 -3.54 -21.14 -19.05
N ILE A 66 -3.66 -19.93 -19.56
CA ILE A 66 -4.66 -18.96 -19.09
C ILE A 66 -6.03 -19.38 -19.63
N LEU A 67 -7.01 -19.54 -18.73
CA LEU A 67 -8.38 -19.90 -19.05
C LEU A 67 -9.27 -18.66 -19.16
N LYS A 68 -9.07 -17.70 -18.26
CA LYS A 68 -9.92 -16.52 -18.15
C LYS A 68 -9.13 -15.38 -17.51
N CYS A 69 -9.43 -14.16 -17.92
CA CYS A 69 -9.00 -12.94 -17.27
C CYS A 69 -10.20 -12.09 -16.86
N GLN A 70 -10.13 -11.50 -15.68
CA GLN A 70 -11.11 -10.54 -15.16
C GLN A 70 -10.38 -9.29 -14.68
N GLU A 71 -10.95 -8.13 -14.95
CA GLU A 71 -10.46 -6.88 -14.36
C GLU A 71 -11.18 -6.63 -13.05
N GLN A 72 -10.41 -6.36 -12.01
CA GLN A 72 -10.92 -5.86 -10.74
C GLN A 72 -11.04 -4.33 -10.84
N ILE A 73 -12.22 -3.80 -10.53
CA ILE A 73 -12.44 -2.35 -10.56
C ILE A 73 -11.60 -1.70 -9.46
N HIS A 74 -10.78 -0.72 -9.84
CA HIS A 74 -10.03 0.09 -8.89
C HIS A 74 -11.00 0.97 -8.08
N ARG A 75 -10.61 1.29 -6.85
CA ARG A 75 -11.33 2.24 -6.02
C ARG A 75 -11.39 3.61 -6.71
N PRO A 76 -12.44 4.41 -6.46
CA PRO A 76 -12.60 5.72 -7.11
C PRO A 76 -11.66 6.80 -6.55
N TYR A 77 -10.70 6.43 -5.70
CA TYR A 77 -9.70 7.32 -5.12
C TYR A 77 -8.32 6.65 -5.11
N HIS A 78 -7.29 7.46 -5.00
CA HIS A 78 -5.91 7.05 -4.82
C HIS A 78 -5.40 7.57 -3.48
N LEU A 79 -4.99 6.68 -2.57
CA LEU A 79 -4.44 7.01 -1.26
C LEU A 79 -2.93 6.87 -1.24
N HIS A 80 -2.26 7.98 -1.01
CA HIS A 80 -0.82 8.06 -0.77
C HIS A 80 -0.55 8.36 0.70
N LEU A 81 0.06 7.41 1.43
CA LEU A 81 0.56 7.64 2.78
C LEU A 81 2.07 7.89 2.76
N VAL A 82 2.45 9.04 3.30
CA VAL A 82 3.84 9.48 3.44
C VAL A 82 4.18 9.37 4.92
N VAL A 83 4.86 8.28 5.30
CA VAL A 83 4.99 7.85 6.69
C VAL A 83 6.45 7.78 7.09
N ALA A 84 6.81 8.41 8.20
CA ALA A 84 8.17 8.32 8.73
C ALA A 84 8.46 6.90 9.22
N PRO A 85 9.64 6.34 8.87
CA PRO A 85 10.05 5.03 9.36
C PRO A 85 10.16 5.02 10.88
N THR A 86 9.59 4.01 11.51
CA THR A 86 9.66 3.84 12.97
C THR A 86 11.04 3.37 13.41
N LYS A 87 11.44 3.69 14.64
CA LYS A 87 12.67 3.21 15.25
C LYS A 87 12.80 1.69 15.18
N MET A 88 11.73 0.97 15.50
CA MET A 88 11.63 -0.49 15.39
C MET A 88 11.10 -0.88 14.01
N ASN A 89 11.93 -1.57 13.23
CA ASN A 89 11.61 -1.97 11.85
C ASN A 89 10.32 -2.81 11.76
N GLU A 90 10.10 -3.70 12.72
CA GLU A 90 8.94 -4.59 12.77
C GLU A 90 7.61 -3.82 12.83
N ARG A 91 7.60 -2.64 13.42
CA ARG A 91 6.40 -1.80 13.47
C ARG A 91 6.09 -1.18 12.11
N TYR A 92 7.14 -0.73 11.41
CA TYR A 92 6.96 -0.21 10.05
C TYR A 92 6.55 -1.31 9.08
N GLU A 93 7.14 -2.51 9.21
CA GLU A 93 6.76 -3.69 8.45
C GLU A 93 5.31 -4.09 8.70
N TRP A 94 4.87 -4.05 9.96
CA TRP A 94 3.47 -4.27 10.31
C TRP A 94 2.52 -3.23 9.70
N PHE A 95 2.92 -1.95 9.69
CA PHE A 95 2.17 -0.93 8.97
C PHE A 95 2.05 -1.25 7.48
N LEU A 96 3.14 -1.59 6.80
CA LEU A 96 3.13 -1.94 5.37
C LEU A 96 2.19 -3.12 5.08
N GLU A 97 2.25 -4.15 5.91
CA GLU A 97 1.36 -5.31 5.80
C GLU A 97 -0.10 -4.90 5.94
N LYS A 98 -0.47 -4.21 7.03
CA LYS A 98 -1.87 -3.88 7.32
C LYS A 98 -2.44 -2.79 6.41
N ALA A 99 -1.65 -1.80 6.02
CA ALA A 99 -2.08 -0.81 5.03
C ALA A 99 -2.36 -1.47 3.66
N THR A 100 -1.54 -2.44 3.27
CA THR A 100 -1.77 -3.23 2.05
C THR A 100 -3.06 -4.05 2.15
N GLU A 101 -3.30 -4.75 3.27
CA GLU A 101 -4.54 -5.51 3.49
C GLU A 101 -5.79 -4.62 3.44
N ILE A 102 -5.72 -3.42 4.01
CA ILE A 102 -6.82 -2.43 3.99
C ILE A 102 -7.04 -1.90 2.57
N GLY A 103 -5.96 -1.72 1.82
CA GLY A 103 -6.01 -1.28 0.44
C GLY A 103 -5.46 0.12 0.22
N ILE A 104 -4.19 0.31 0.51
CA ILE A 104 -3.44 1.51 0.13
C ILE A 104 -3.00 1.43 -1.33
N ASP A 105 -2.76 2.57 -1.96
CA ASP A 105 -2.26 2.64 -3.33
C ASP A 105 -0.77 2.99 -3.40
N GLU A 106 -0.32 3.89 -2.52
CA GLU A 106 1.04 4.43 -2.57
C GLU A 106 1.60 4.70 -1.17
N ILE A 107 2.87 4.32 -0.97
CA ILE A 107 3.60 4.53 0.29
C ILE A 107 4.94 5.20 0.00
N THR A 108 5.24 6.28 0.71
CA THR A 108 6.55 6.94 0.67
C THR A 108 7.13 7.02 2.08
N PRO A 109 8.28 6.37 2.35
CA PRO A 109 9.01 6.59 3.58
C PRO A 109 9.60 8.00 3.62
N ILE A 110 9.18 8.85 4.58
CA ILE A 110 9.69 10.22 4.71
C ILE A 110 10.69 10.33 5.87
N ILE A 111 11.85 10.90 5.59
CA ILE A 111 12.90 11.14 6.59
C ILE A 111 12.76 12.58 7.08
N CYS A 112 12.26 12.72 8.30
CA CYS A 112 12.03 14.00 8.98
C CYS A 112 13.21 14.36 9.88
N GLN A 113 13.22 15.59 10.40
CA GLN A 113 14.25 16.09 11.31
C GLN A 113 14.41 15.20 12.55
N HIS A 114 13.30 14.70 13.13
CA HIS A 114 13.30 13.86 14.33
C HIS A 114 13.25 12.36 14.01
N SER A 115 13.51 11.95 12.76
CA SER A 115 13.57 10.53 12.41
C SER A 115 14.80 9.85 13.01
N GLU A 116 14.59 8.83 13.85
CA GLU A 116 15.68 8.02 14.41
C GLU A 116 16.23 7.01 13.37
N ARG A 117 15.42 6.61 12.40
CA ARG A 117 15.81 5.65 11.37
C ARG A 117 15.83 6.31 9.99
N THR A 118 17.00 6.26 9.34
CA THR A 118 17.21 6.84 8.01
C THR A 118 17.62 5.81 6.95
N SER A 119 18.02 4.61 7.38
CA SER A 119 18.41 3.51 6.47
C SER A 119 17.34 2.43 6.43
N LEU A 120 16.85 2.10 5.24
CA LEU A 120 15.75 1.18 5.00
C LEU A 120 16.15 0.07 4.03
N LYS A 121 15.60 -1.13 4.24
CA LYS A 121 15.77 -2.28 3.34
C LYS A 121 14.53 -2.42 2.45
N LEU A 122 14.46 -1.66 1.37
CA LEU A 122 13.29 -1.60 0.48
C LEU A 122 12.88 -2.97 -0.07
N GLU A 123 13.84 -3.79 -0.50
CA GLU A 123 13.55 -5.15 -0.99
C GLU A 123 12.77 -6.00 0.03
N ARG A 124 12.99 -5.81 1.33
CA ARG A 124 12.23 -6.49 2.37
C ARG A 124 10.80 -5.94 2.47
N PHE A 125 10.65 -4.63 2.35
CA PHE A 125 9.35 -3.96 2.37
C PHE A 125 8.49 -4.37 1.16
N GLU A 126 9.08 -4.41 -0.03
CA GLU A 126 8.42 -4.89 -1.26
C GLU A 126 7.91 -6.33 -1.11
N LYS A 127 8.70 -7.22 -0.49
CA LYS A 127 8.27 -8.60 -0.22
C LYS A 127 7.10 -8.67 0.76
N ILE A 128 7.07 -7.80 1.77
CA ILE A 128 5.95 -7.73 2.73
C ILE A 128 4.68 -7.27 2.04
N ILE A 129 4.76 -6.19 1.25
CA ILE A 129 3.63 -5.65 0.48
C ILE A 129 3.10 -6.70 -0.49
N LEU A 130 3.98 -7.37 -1.24
CA LEU A 130 3.59 -8.43 -2.16
C LEU A 130 2.91 -9.61 -1.44
N SER A 131 3.45 -10.02 -0.29
CA SER A 131 2.87 -11.10 0.52
C SER A 131 1.48 -10.71 1.04
N ALA A 132 1.32 -9.49 1.54
CA ALA A 132 0.06 -8.96 2.05
C ALA A 132 -0.99 -8.83 0.94
N MET A 133 -0.61 -8.33 -0.25
CA MET A 133 -1.48 -8.27 -1.42
C MET A 133 -2.00 -9.67 -1.82
N LYS A 134 -1.10 -10.66 -1.89
CA LYS A 134 -1.48 -12.05 -2.21
C LYS A 134 -2.43 -12.64 -1.15
N GLN A 135 -2.14 -12.42 0.11
CA GLN A 135 -2.92 -12.93 1.24
C GLN A 135 -4.33 -12.30 1.30
N SER A 136 -4.44 -11.01 1.04
CA SER A 136 -5.71 -10.26 1.03
C SER A 136 -6.50 -10.39 -0.28
N LEU A 137 -5.99 -11.18 -1.25
CA LEU A 137 -6.59 -11.43 -2.57
C LEU A 137 -6.81 -10.16 -3.40
N GLN A 138 -5.99 -9.14 -3.19
CA GLN A 138 -6.03 -7.92 -3.98
C GLN A 138 -5.24 -8.08 -5.28
N CYS A 139 -5.72 -7.41 -6.34
CA CYS A 139 -5.08 -7.47 -7.66
C CYS A 139 -4.28 -6.21 -8.01
N TYR A 140 -4.27 -5.20 -7.13
CA TYR A 140 -3.44 -4.00 -7.27
C TYR A 140 -2.30 -4.07 -6.26
N LEU A 141 -1.05 -4.01 -6.77
CA LEU A 141 0.14 -3.97 -5.92
C LEU A 141 0.41 -2.52 -5.53
N PRO A 142 0.41 -2.19 -4.23
CA PRO A 142 0.75 -0.84 -3.78
C PRO A 142 2.15 -0.42 -4.23
N MET A 143 2.29 0.84 -4.65
CA MET A 143 3.57 1.40 -5.02
C MET A 143 4.36 1.79 -3.75
N LEU A 144 5.57 1.28 -3.62
CA LEU A 144 6.52 1.69 -2.59
C LEU A 144 7.58 2.59 -3.20
N ASN A 145 7.57 3.86 -2.81
CA ASN A 145 8.56 4.83 -3.26
C ASN A 145 9.88 4.70 -2.49
N PRO A 146 11.00 5.12 -3.09
CA PRO A 146 12.25 5.30 -2.36
C PRO A 146 12.09 6.28 -1.18
N PRO A 147 12.89 6.13 -0.10
CA PRO A 147 12.90 7.10 0.98
C PRO A 147 13.26 8.50 0.48
N ILE A 148 12.57 9.49 0.99
CA ILE A 148 12.79 10.89 0.64
C ILE A 148 12.90 11.75 1.90
N THR A 149 13.74 12.78 1.89
CA THR A 149 13.77 13.75 2.99
C THR A 149 12.53 14.66 2.95
N SER A 150 12.10 15.16 4.12
CA SER A 150 10.97 16.10 4.20
C SER A 150 11.14 17.31 3.28
N ALA A 151 12.34 17.90 3.24
CA ALA A 151 12.66 19.04 2.38
C ALA A 151 12.52 18.72 0.87
N ALA A 152 12.99 17.52 0.43
CA ALA A 152 12.85 17.10 -0.96
C ALA A 152 11.39 16.75 -1.29
N PHE A 153 10.67 16.12 -0.37
CA PHE A 153 9.26 15.82 -0.53
C PHE A 153 8.42 17.09 -0.68
N PHE A 154 8.57 18.06 0.21
CA PHE A 154 7.86 19.33 0.11
C PHE A 154 8.12 20.04 -1.22
N LYS A 155 9.33 19.98 -1.73
CA LYS A 155 9.66 20.56 -3.04
C LYS A 155 8.88 19.87 -4.18
N GLN A 156 8.67 18.55 -4.11
CA GLN A 156 7.85 17.81 -5.09
C GLN A 156 6.38 18.18 -4.98
N MET A 157 5.87 18.41 -3.77
CA MET A 157 4.46 18.71 -3.51
C MET A 157 4.01 20.11 -3.92
N MET A 158 4.92 20.99 -4.37
CA MET A 158 4.59 22.37 -4.81
C MET A 158 3.62 22.41 -5.99
N THR A 159 3.64 21.39 -6.87
CA THR A 159 2.78 21.30 -8.05
C THR A 159 1.74 20.19 -7.94
N ASP A 160 1.71 19.47 -6.83
CA ASP A 160 0.77 18.39 -6.61
C ASP A 160 -0.64 18.94 -6.26
N THR A 161 -1.67 18.36 -6.87
CA THR A 161 -3.07 18.79 -6.74
C THR A 161 -3.93 17.87 -5.87
N SER A 162 -3.31 16.91 -5.19
CA SER A 162 -4.03 16.04 -4.25
C SER A 162 -4.59 16.83 -3.06
N ASP A 163 -5.62 16.29 -2.42
CA ASP A 163 -6.04 16.74 -1.09
C ASP A 163 -4.98 16.33 -0.08
N LYS A 164 -4.41 17.31 0.61
CA LYS A 164 -3.20 17.16 1.44
C LYS A 164 -3.52 17.28 2.90
N TYR A 165 -3.11 16.31 3.70
CA TYR A 165 -3.33 16.29 5.13
C TYR A 165 -2.04 15.97 5.89
N ILE A 166 -1.90 16.55 7.08
CA ILE A 166 -0.78 16.30 8.00
C ILE A 166 -1.30 15.99 9.40
N ALA A 167 -0.92 14.82 9.95
CA ALA A 167 -1.20 14.46 11.33
C ALA A 167 0.04 14.75 12.20
N HIS A 168 -0.08 15.64 13.18
CA HIS A 168 0.96 16.01 14.13
C HIS A 168 0.39 16.20 15.53
N CYS A 169 1.24 16.26 16.58
CA CYS A 169 0.82 16.31 17.97
C CYS A 169 0.72 17.73 18.55
N GLN A 170 1.19 18.77 17.84
CA GLN A 170 1.13 20.16 18.37
C GLN A 170 -0.30 20.61 18.65
N GLU A 171 -0.48 21.46 19.66
CA GLU A 171 -1.77 22.03 20.03
C GLU A 171 -2.18 23.16 19.06
N ASN A 172 -2.81 22.78 17.98
CA ASN A 172 -3.40 23.68 16.97
C ASN A 172 -4.83 23.21 16.67
N GLU A 173 -5.63 24.07 16.07
CA GLU A 173 -6.93 23.68 15.54
C GLU A 173 -6.74 22.61 14.46
N LYS A 174 -7.37 21.46 14.66
CA LYS A 174 -7.34 20.31 13.75
C LYS A 174 -8.74 19.82 13.47
N ILE A 175 -8.96 19.42 12.24
CA ILE A 175 -10.22 18.79 11.85
C ILE A 175 -10.04 17.28 11.93
N LEU A 176 -11.04 16.55 12.44
CA LEU A 176 -11.00 15.10 12.40
C LEU A 176 -10.92 14.62 10.95
N LEU A 177 -10.01 13.69 10.63
CA LEU A 177 -9.78 13.25 9.23
C LEU A 177 -11.08 12.86 8.53
N SER A 178 -11.98 12.14 9.20
CA SER A 178 -13.28 11.74 8.63
C SER A 178 -14.18 12.91 8.22
N HIS A 179 -14.01 14.08 8.83
CA HIS A 179 -14.72 15.31 8.48
C HIS A 179 -13.97 16.13 7.42
N ALA A 180 -12.64 16.05 7.42
CA ALA A 180 -11.80 16.78 6.47
C ALA A 180 -11.87 16.20 5.04
N LEU A 181 -12.08 14.89 4.91
CA LEU A 181 -12.21 14.23 3.62
C LEU A 181 -13.43 14.76 2.85
N THR A 182 -13.22 15.17 1.62
CA THR A 182 -14.31 15.64 0.73
C THR A 182 -14.84 14.48 -0.14
N PRO A 183 -16.11 14.54 -0.61
CA PRO A 183 -16.67 13.49 -1.45
C PRO A 183 -16.02 13.33 -2.83
N LEU A 184 -15.22 14.32 -3.26
CA LEU A 184 -14.63 14.40 -4.60
C LEU A 184 -13.12 14.21 -4.61
N SER A 185 -12.54 13.76 -3.49
CA SER A 185 -11.09 13.54 -3.39
C SER A 185 -10.67 12.32 -4.21
N GLU A 186 -10.24 12.55 -5.45
CA GLU A 186 -9.68 11.48 -6.30
C GLU A 186 -8.27 11.09 -5.87
N ARG A 187 -7.51 12.02 -5.30
CA ARG A 187 -6.14 11.79 -4.82
C ARG A 187 -5.99 12.39 -3.43
N ILE A 188 -5.56 11.57 -2.48
CA ILE A 188 -5.43 11.92 -1.07
C ILE A 188 -4.00 11.64 -0.64
N THR A 189 -3.30 12.65 -0.12
CA THR A 189 -1.94 12.51 0.43
C THR A 189 -1.96 12.83 1.92
N ILE A 190 -1.49 11.91 2.76
CA ILE A 190 -1.47 12.09 4.22
C ILE A 190 -0.06 11.90 4.75
N LEU A 191 0.44 12.90 5.49
CA LEU A 191 1.72 12.89 6.19
C LEU A 191 1.54 12.36 7.62
N ILE A 192 2.37 11.38 8.00
CA ILE A 192 2.46 10.84 9.36
C ILE A 192 3.92 10.90 9.82
N GLY A 193 4.18 11.67 10.90
CA GLY A 193 5.51 11.92 11.42
C GLY A 193 6.15 10.75 12.18
N PRO A 194 7.44 10.89 12.54
CA PRO A 194 8.15 9.94 13.38
C PRO A 194 7.66 10.00 14.83
N GLU A 195 8.21 9.16 15.71
CA GLU A 195 7.88 9.13 17.14
C GLU A 195 8.15 10.48 17.84
N GLY A 196 9.14 11.25 17.34
CA GLY A 196 9.48 12.60 17.81
C GLY A 196 8.64 13.73 17.18
N ASP A 197 7.63 13.39 16.38
CA ASP A 197 6.82 14.31 15.59
C ASP A 197 7.61 15.07 14.49
N PHE A 198 6.91 15.83 13.68
CA PHE A 198 7.51 16.80 12.76
C PHE A 198 8.06 17.99 13.55
N SER A 199 9.11 18.63 13.05
CA SER A 199 9.57 19.91 13.60
C SER A 199 8.58 21.03 13.24
N ASP A 200 8.67 22.15 13.99
CA ASP A 200 7.85 23.34 13.73
C ASP A 200 8.04 23.86 12.30
N GLU A 201 9.27 23.82 11.80
CA GLU A 201 9.60 24.22 10.42
C GLU A 201 8.95 23.30 9.39
N GLU A 202 8.96 21.99 9.62
CA GLU A 202 8.32 21.00 8.73
C GLU A 202 6.80 21.19 8.71
N ILE A 203 6.17 21.42 9.86
CA ILE A 203 4.73 21.66 9.97
C ILE A 203 4.36 22.96 9.24
N ASN A 204 5.08 24.05 9.50
CA ASN A 204 4.83 25.34 8.87
C ASN A 204 5.00 25.26 7.34
N THR A 205 6.03 24.54 6.88
CA THR A 205 6.27 24.29 5.45
C THR A 205 5.12 23.49 4.82
N ALA A 206 4.66 22.45 5.49
CA ALA A 206 3.53 21.66 5.02
C ALA A 206 2.26 22.51 4.89
N ILE A 207 1.92 23.29 5.93
CA ILE A 207 0.75 24.19 5.92
C ILE A 207 0.85 25.21 4.79
N ALA A 208 2.04 25.84 4.60
CA ALA A 208 2.26 26.78 3.51
C ALA A 208 2.08 26.16 2.11
N GLN A 209 2.19 24.84 1.99
CA GLN A 209 1.97 24.08 0.75
C GLN A 209 0.57 23.45 0.66
N GLY A 210 -0.34 23.88 1.51
CA GLY A 210 -1.74 23.46 1.47
C GLY A 210 -2.04 22.14 2.18
N PHE A 211 -1.14 21.64 3.02
CA PHE A 211 -1.48 20.53 3.92
C PHE A 211 -2.40 21.02 5.04
N HIS A 212 -3.52 20.37 5.22
CA HIS A 212 -4.47 20.65 6.28
C HIS A 212 -4.12 19.85 7.55
N PRO A 213 -3.92 20.49 8.72
CA PRO A 213 -3.74 19.81 9.98
C PRO A 213 -4.97 18.97 10.34
N ILE A 214 -4.75 17.66 10.61
CA ILE A 214 -5.83 16.74 10.95
C ILE A 214 -5.60 16.05 12.30
N SER A 215 -6.70 15.65 12.92
CA SER A 215 -6.73 14.74 14.05
C SER A 215 -7.18 13.34 13.62
N LEU A 216 -6.61 12.32 14.23
CA LEU A 216 -7.00 10.92 14.07
C LEU A 216 -7.78 10.39 15.30
N GLY A 217 -8.15 11.28 16.21
CA GLY A 217 -8.86 10.98 17.47
C GLY A 217 -8.26 11.75 18.64
N GLU A 218 -8.80 11.54 19.83
CA GLU A 218 -8.40 12.27 21.06
C GLU A 218 -7.12 11.71 21.70
N THR A 219 -6.79 10.45 21.44
CA THR A 219 -5.64 9.78 22.05
C THR A 219 -4.40 9.90 21.18
N ARG A 220 -3.22 9.94 21.83
CA ARG A 220 -1.94 9.90 21.13
C ARG A 220 -1.71 8.50 20.55
N LEU A 221 -1.57 8.42 19.24
CA LEU A 221 -1.26 7.21 18.51
C LEU A 221 0.25 7.09 18.24
N ARG A 222 0.76 5.87 18.14
CA ARG A 222 2.09 5.63 17.58
C ARG A 222 2.05 5.82 16.07
N THR A 223 3.20 6.09 15.45
CA THR A 223 3.34 6.33 14.01
C THR A 223 2.67 5.26 13.17
N GLU A 224 2.97 3.97 13.42
CA GLU A 224 2.38 2.86 12.71
C GLU A 224 0.85 2.77 12.91
N THR A 225 0.38 3.07 14.12
CA THR A 225 -1.05 3.06 14.43
C THR A 225 -1.75 4.24 13.75
N ALA A 226 -1.15 5.44 13.78
CA ALA A 226 -1.67 6.62 13.11
C ALA A 226 -1.82 6.39 11.61
N ALA A 227 -0.83 5.78 10.97
CA ALA A 227 -0.87 5.44 9.55
C ALA A 227 -1.98 4.44 9.20
N ILE A 228 -2.18 3.40 10.03
CA ILE A 228 -3.28 2.44 9.85
C ILE A 228 -4.65 3.10 10.05
N VAL A 229 -4.81 3.92 11.09
CA VAL A 229 -6.07 4.64 11.36
C VAL A 229 -6.37 5.59 10.20
N ALA A 230 -5.39 6.32 9.67
CA ALA A 230 -5.56 7.20 8.51
C ALA A 230 -6.02 6.39 7.28
N CYS A 231 -5.33 5.28 6.98
CA CYS A 231 -5.67 4.39 5.87
C CYS A 231 -7.12 3.88 5.98
N HIS A 232 -7.48 3.34 7.13
CA HIS A 232 -8.82 2.79 7.36
C HIS A 232 -9.92 3.87 7.37
N THR A 233 -9.63 5.06 7.89
CA THR A 233 -10.59 6.19 7.86
C THR A 233 -10.93 6.59 6.44
N VAL A 234 -9.92 6.70 5.55
CA VAL A 234 -10.15 7.01 4.13
C VAL A 234 -11.02 5.95 3.47
N LEU A 235 -10.69 4.66 3.67
CA LEU A 235 -11.51 3.57 3.14
C LEU A 235 -12.95 3.66 3.64
N THR A 236 -13.15 3.74 4.94
CA THR A 236 -14.49 3.72 5.57
C THR A 236 -15.36 4.89 5.11
N VAL A 237 -14.78 6.10 5.06
CA VAL A 237 -15.52 7.30 4.62
C VAL A 237 -15.95 7.17 3.16
N ASN A 238 -15.07 6.66 2.29
CA ASN A 238 -15.41 6.47 0.88
C ASN A 238 -16.43 5.33 0.67
N GLU A 239 -16.33 4.22 1.40
CA GLU A 239 -17.32 3.13 1.32
C GLU A 239 -18.73 3.56 1.79
N LEU A 240 -18.81 4.33 2.87
CA LEU A 240 -20.07 4.85 3.38
C LEU A 240 -20.75 5.79 2.36
N ARG A 241 -19.97 6.59 1.66
CA ARG A 241 -20.47 7.55 0.66
C ARG A 241 -20.90 6.89 -0.64
N ASN A 242 -20.22 5.83 -1.06
CA ASN A 242 -20.58 5.10 -2.28
C ASN A 242 -21.87 4.27 -2.14
N LYS A 243 -22.39 4.12 -0.92
CA LYS A 243 -23.65 3.41 -0.62
C LYS A 243 -24.84 4.33 -0.43
N LEU A 244 -24.65 5.64 -0.50
CA LEU A 244 -25.70 6.68 -0.46
C LEU A 244 -25.99 7.22 -1.86
#